data_3beee282563531c04d5b458774310dab
#
_entry.id   3beee282563531c04d5b458774310dab
#
_cell.length_a   1.000
_cell.length_b   1.000
_cell.length_c   1.000
_cell.angle_alpha   90.00
_cell.angle_beta   90.00
_cell.angle_gamma   90.00
#
_symmetry.space_group_name_H-M   'P 1'
#
loop_
_entity.id
_entity.type
_entity.pdbx_description
1 polymer ?
#
loop_
_entity_poly.entity_id
_entity_poly.type
_entity_poly.pdbx_seq_one_letter_code
_entity_poly.pdbx_strand_id
1 'polypeptide(L)'
;MQTRRGLTLALAALTAGLLTGATPGHAQAAAAPTATPLPLSTVADVVSAGDRVFVSGGSSATDVVVTSATGTVVGTLSGLSGPTDLLLSADRRTLYVALPTANAIAAFDTGSLLESARYDTGAGECPSSLALTGRYLWFGYGCDQWGGNIGRIDLGRQPARLSTGLVSEDFYYAPLLAAASQNRAVLLAGQPGLSPASVYAYGIGAAGALTMLRTNQFSAVGSNLRDIALDPTGTTLYTAAGSPPLVQAFPFADIATPSATYATGPYPRAVELSRLGTRIAAGADAAYAPDVFVFAADGTEQARYELGDELSAGGLAWAPNETRVYAVTSDWTGARPATLHVLPVPAA
;
A
#
# COMPACT_ATOMS: atom_id res chain seq x y z
N MET A 1 77.14 -68.21 -3.34
CA MET A 1 77.31 -66.76 -3.68
C MET A 1 75.96 -66.14 -3.66
N GLN A 2 75.57 -65.50 -2.53
CA GLN A 2 74.27 -64.87 -2.35
C GLN A 2 74.47 -63.39 -2.15
N THR A 3 73.94 -62.57 -3.07
CA THR A 3 73.91 -61.14 -2.97
C THR A 3 72.62 -60.67 -2.26
N ARG A 4 72.77 -60.02 -1.12
CA ARG A 4 71.69 -59.39 -0.38
C ARG A 4 71.38 -58.05 -0.98
N ARG A 5 70.12 -57.78 -1.37
CA ARG A 5 69.60 -56.49 -1.75
C ARG A 5 69.04 -55.76 -0.52
N GLY A 6 69.54 -54.61 -0.23
CA GLY A 6 69.04 -53.75 0.82
C GLY A 6 67.73 -53.04 0.37
N LEU A 7 66.76 -53.02 1.30
CA LEU A 7 65.49 -52.35 1.13
C LEU A 7 65.55 -51.04 1.86
N THR A 8 65.40 -49.90 1.14
CA THR A 8 65.32 -48.56 1.70
C THR A 8 63.85 -48.21 1.92
N LEU A 9 63.47 -47.99 3.19
CA LEU A 9 62.16 -47.47 3.52
C LEU A 9 62.16 -45.96 3.35
N ALA A 10 61.26 -45.44 2.51
CA ALA A 10 60.95 -44.04 2.44
C ALA A 10 59.78 -43.72 3.40
N LEU A 11 60.02 -42.79 4.34
CA LEU A 11 59.00 -42.28 5.25
C LEU A 11 58.22 -41.16 4.53
N ALA A 12 56.94 -41.39 4.25
CA ALA A 12 56.04 -40.35 3.76
C ALA A 12 55.42 -39.62 4.95
N ALA A 13 55.70 -38.33 5.06
CA ALA A 13 55.05 -37.46 6.05
C ALA A 13 53.65 -37.05 5.52
N LEU A 14 52.59 -37.48 6.26
CA LEU A 14 51.23 -36.97 6.04
C LEU A 14 51.07 -35.60 6.71
N THR A 15 50.91 -34.55 5.90
CA THR A 15 50.45 -33.26 6.36
C THR A 15 48.92 -33.31 6.47
N ALA A 16 48.38 -33.30 7.71
CA ALA A 16 46.95 -33.12 7.97
C ALA A 16 46.56 -31.66 7.70
N GLY A 17 45.87 -31.42 6.58
CA GLY A 17 45.21 -30.14 6.29
C GLY A 17 44.03 -29.95 7.22
N LEU A 18 44.03 -28.90 8.03
CA LEU A 18 42.88 -28.43 8.80
C LEU A 18 41.85 -27.88 7.81
N LEU A 19 40.81 -28.62 7.53
CA LEU A 19 39.58 -28.14 6.93
C LEU A 19 38.86 -27.29 7.99
N THR A 20 38.97 -25.94 7.87
CA THR A 20 38.11 -25.03 8.59
C THR A 20 36.72 -25.16 7.98
N GLY A 21 35.87 -25.96 8.61
CA GLY A 21 34.47 -26.05 8.29
C GLY A 21 33.81 -24.68 8.51
N ALA A 22 33.39 -24.03 7.43
CA ALA A 22 32.46 -22.91 7.52
C ALA A 22 31.19 -23.45 8.20
N THR A 23 30.90 -22.99 9.40
CA THR A 23 29.60 -23.21 10.04
C THR A 23 28.53 -22.63 9.14
N PRO A 24 27.50 -23.40 8.70
CA PRO A 24 26.38 -22.82 7.99
C PRO A 24 25.77 -21.74 8.89
N GLY A 25 25.77 -20.49 8.40
CA GLY A 25 25.08 -19.40 9.07
C GLY A 25 23.65 -19.87 9.34
N HIS A 26 23.24 -19.88 10.60
CA HIS A 26 21.86 -20.16 10.96
C HIS A 26 21.03 -19.07 10.30
N ALA A 27 20.23 -19.43 9.32
CA ALA A 27 19.17 -18.52 8.82
C ALA A 27 18.36 -18.13 10.05
N GLN A 28 18.41 -16.85 10.43
CA GLN A 28 17.65 -16.33 11.55
C GLN A 28 16.18 -16.55 11.22
N ALA A 29 15.51 -17.36 12.05
CA ALA A 29 14.09 -17.60 11.86
C ALA A 29 13.37 -16.25 11.79
N ALA A 30 12.55 -16.04 10.75
CA ALA A 30 11.73 -14.85 10.65
C ALA A 30 10.90 -14.71 11.94
N ALA A 31 10.77 -13.49 12.46
CA ALA A 31 9.93 -13.24 13.62
C ALA A 31 8.50 -13.75 13.33
N ALA A 32 7.79 -14.23 14.33
CA ALA A 32 6.41 -14.65 14.14
C ALA A 32 5.51 -13.42 13.89
N PRO A 33 4.44 -13.54 13.08
CA PRO A 33 3.42 -12.51 12.96
C PRO A 33 2.82 -12.16 14.32
N THR A 34 2.52 -10.88 14.53
CA THR A 34 1.80 -10.40 15.73
C THR A 34 0.52 -9.69 15.33
N ALA A 35 -0.49 -9.79 16.18
CA ALA A 35 -1.79 -9.15 16.00
C ALA A 35 -2.12 -8.33 17.24
N THR A 36 -2.55 -7.08 17.06
CA THR A 36 -2.91 -6.16 18.14
C THR A 36 -4.32 -5.64 17.91
N PRO A 37 -5.25 -5.89 18.82
CA PRO A 37 -6.56 -5.24 18.80
C PRO A 37 -6.42 -3.73 18.93
N LEU A 38 -7.14 -2.98 18.09
CA LEU A 38 -7.16 -1.53 18.08
C LEU A 38 -8.43 -1.01 18.77
N PRO A 39 -8.43 0.19 19.35
CA PRO A 39 -9.65 0.82 19.88
C PRO A 39 -10.52 1.40 18.73
N LEU A 40 -10.77 0.60 17.70
CA LEU A 40 -11.58 0.90 16.51
C LEU A 40 -12.52 -0.27 16.25
N SER A 41 -13.75 -0.01 15.82
CA SER A 41 -14.69 -1.04 15.38
C SER A 41 -14.53 -1.38 13.91
N THR A 42 -14.06 -0.41 13.11
CA THR A 42 -13.81 -0.54 11.68
C THR A 42 -12.45 0.06 11.34
N VAL A 43 -11.89 -0.30 10.20
CA VAL A 43 -10.67 0.29 9.65
C VAL A 43 -10.87 0.57 8.16
N ALA A 44 -10.19 1.60 7.67
CA ALA A 44 -10.23 1.95 6.26
C ALA A 44 -8.84 1.88 5.62
N ASP A 45 -7.81 2.44 6.27
CA ASP A 45 -6.49 2.55 5.69
C ASP A 45 -5.40 2.46 6.75
N VAL A 46 -4.17 2.14 6.30
CA VAL A 46 -2.98 2.07 7.14
C VAL A 46 -1.76 2.62 6.41
N VAL A 47 -0.97 3.45 7.09
CA VAL A 47 0.33 3.92 6.57
C VAL A 47 1.42 3.85 7.65
N SER A 48 2.68 3.79 7.22
CA SER A 48 3.83 3.64 8.13
C SER A 48 4.86 4.75 7.94
N ALA A 49 5.20 5.46 9.02
CA ALA A 49 6.17 6.54 9.06
C ALA A 49 7.20 6.33 10.18
N GLY A 50 8.43 6.01 9.80
CA GLY A 50 9.49 5.76 10.78
C GLY A 50 9.19 4.54 11.66
N ASP A 51 9.03 4.80 12.96
CA ASP A 51 8.69 3.82 13.99
C ASP A 51 7.19 3.79 14.34
N ARG A 52 6.35 4.51 13.59
CA ARG A 52 4.90 4.62 13.82
C ARG A 52 4.10 4.06 12.68
N VAL A 53 2.93 3.53 13.02
CA VAL A 53 1.89 3.09 12.10
C VAL A 53 0.62 3.83 12.43
N PHE A 54 -0.03 4.39 11.43
CA PHE A 54 -1.28 5.14 11.55
C PHE A 54 -2.39 4.31 10.91
N VAL A 55 -3.51 4.15 11.60
CA VAL A 55 -4.66 3.37 11.14
C VAL A 55 -5.91 4.23 11.24
N SER A 56 -6.58 4.47 10.12
CA SER A 56 -7.84 5.20 10.08
C SER A 56 -9.04 4.29 10.37
N GLY A 57 -10.04 4.83 11.05
CA GLY A 57 -11.24 4.08 11.45
C GLY A 57 -12.35 4.03 10.40
N GLY A 58 -12.22 4.76 9.28
CA GLY A 58 -13.24 4.83 8.23
C GLY A 58 -14.34 5.88 8.49
N SER A 59 -15.31 5.95 7.57
CA SER A 59 -16.31 7.02 7.49
C SER A 59 -17.22 7.13 8.73
N SER A 60 -17.36 6.08 9.50
CA SER A 60 -18.17 6.08 10.75
C SER A 60 -17.34 6.36 12.02
N ALA A 61 -16.01 6.43 11.91
CA ALA A 61 -15.12 6.66 13.04
C ALA A 61 -14.77 8.14 13.24
N THR A 62 -14.15 8.42 14.39
CA THR A 62 -13.69 9.77 14.76
C THR A 62 -12.19 9.82 15.03
N ASP A 63 -11.50 8.72 14.78
CA ASP A 63 -10.12 8.56 15.24
C ASP A 63 -9.20 7.94 14.18
N VAL A 64 -7.94 8.35 14.22
CA VAL A 64 -6.80 7.63 13.64
C VAL A 64 -5.95 7.13 14.80
N VAL A 65 -5.80 5.81 14.92
CA VAL A 65 -4.98 5.18 15.96
C VAL A 65 -3.53 5.17 15.53
N VAL A 66 -2.64 5.49 16.44
CA VAL A 66 -1.19 5.48 16.23
C VAL A 66 -0.58 4.35 17.05
N THR A 67 0.15 3.46 16.39
CA THR A 67 0.90 2.40 17.06
C THR A 67 2.40 2.57 16.82
N SER A 68 3.20 1.87 17.63
CA SER A 68 4.62 1.65 17.32
C SER A 68 4.76 0.70 16.12
N ALA A 69 5.95 0.58 15.56
CA ALA A 69 6.28 -0.37 14.50
C ALA A 69 6.09 -1.85 14.93
N THR A 70 5.89 -2.13 16.20
CA THR A 70 5.61 -3.46 16.74
C THR A 70 4.13 -3.67 17.07
N GLY A 71 3.27 -2.69 16.76
CA GLY A 71 1.83 -2.77 16.94
C GLY A 71 1.30 -2.22 18.27
N THR A 72 2.15 -1.81 19.21
CA THR A 72 1.68 -1.24 20.49
C THR A 72 1.05 0.13 20.26
N VAL A 73 -0.19 0.35 20.72
CA VAL A 73 -0.87 1.66 20.64
C VAL A 73 -0.08 2.70 21.47
N VAL A 74 0.30 3.81 20.83
CA VAL A 74 1.10 4.89 21.43
C VAL A 74 0.41 6.25 21.39
N GLY A 75 -0.70 6.37 20.68
CA GLY A 75 -1.46 7.62 20.57
C GLY A 75 -2.71 7.49 19.72
N THR A 76 -3.45 8.58 19.63
CA THR A 76 -4.67 8.69 18.83
C THR A 76 -4.83 10.14 18.34
N LEU A 77 -5.15 10.32 17.07
CA LEU A 77 -5.62 11.58 16.51
C LEU A 77 -7.13 11.54 16.61
N SER A 78 -7.72 12.31 17.52
CA SER A 78 -9.16 12.25 17.84
C SER A 78 -9.93 13.47 17.33
N GLY A 79 -11.25 13.37 17.31
CA GLY A 79 -12.14 14.46 16.87
C GLY A 79 -12.18 14.64 15.37
N LEU A 80 -11.84 13.60 14.62
CA LEU A 80 -11.91 13.55 13.16
C LEU A 80 -13.30 13.10 12.71
N SER A 81 -13.76 13.63 11.58
CA SER A 81 -15.08 13.29 11.05
C SER A 81 -14.93 12.36 9.85
N GLY A 82 -14.95 11.06 10.14
CA GLY A 82 -14.87 10.00 9.15
C GLY A 82 -13.51 9.89 8.47
N PRO A 83 -12.39 9.65 9.19
CA PRO A 83 -11.08 9.50 8.56
C PRO A 83 -11.05 8.25 7.68
N THR A 84 -10.88 8.42 6.38
CA THR A 84 -10.83 7.33 5.40
C THR A 84 -9.39 7.06 4.95
N ASP A 85 -8.88 7.82 4.02
CA ASP A 85 -7.58 7.59 3.41
C ASP A 85 -6.47 8.38 4.13
N LEU A 86 -5.32 7.77 4.25
CA LEU A 86 -4.12 8.29 4.90
C LEU A 86 -2.98 8.41 3.88
N LEU A 87 -2.36 9.56 3.80
CA LEU A 87 -1.25 9.79 2.88
C LEU A 87 -0.08 10.47 3.57
N LEU A 88 1.12 9.94 3.40
CA LEU A 88 2.33 10.56 3.93
C LEU A 88 2.98 11.50 2.91
N SER A 89 3.52 12.61 3.39
CA SER A 89 4.46 13.42 2.62
C SER A 89 5.71 12.61 2.23
N ALA A 90 6.44 13.04 1.20
CA ALA A 90 7.63 12.34 0.71
C ALA A 90 8.72 12.14 1.79
N ASP A 91 8.84 13.06 2.72
CA ASP A 91 9.76 12.98 3.87
C ASP A 91 9.14 12.25 5.07
N ARG A 92 7.87 11.81 4.96
CA ARG A 92 7.06 11.11 5.98
C ARG A 92 6.88 11.90 7.28
N ARG A 93 7.04 13.22 7.26
CA ARG A 93 6.86 14.09 8.43
C ARG A 93 5.46 14.66 8.56
N THR A 94 4.69 14.64 7.47
CA THR A 94 3.30 15.08 7.45
C THR A 94 2.41 13.92 7.05
N LEU A 95 1.38 13.68 7.86
CA LEU A 95 0.27 12.77 7.56
C LEU A 95 -0.91 13.62 7.08
N TYR A 96 -1.39 13.37 5.87
CA TYR A 96 -2.66 13.90 5.38
C TYR A 96 -3.76 12.87 5.64
N VAL A 97 -4.92 13.33 6.10
CA VAL A 97 -6.09 12.50 6.44
C VAL A 97 -7.29 13.03 5.68
N ALA A 98 -7.89 12.21 4.84
CA ALA A 98 -9.15 12.53 4.18
C ALA A 98 -10.32 12.41 5.16
N LEU A 99 -11.14 13.45 5.24
CA LEU A 99 -12.27 13.59 6.16
C LEU A 99 -13.56 13.87 5.37
N PRO A 100 -14.15 12.86 4.70
CA PRO A 100 -15.31 13.05 3.82
C PRO A 100 -16.50 13.68 4.57
N THR A 101 -16.79 13.25 5.79
CA THR A 101 -17.91 13.79 6.59
C THR A 101 -17.70 15.26 6.98
N ALA A 102 -16.46 15.72 7.10
CA ALA A 102 -16.12 17.12 7.37
C ALA A 102 -15.91 17.95 6.10
N ASN A 103 -15.95 17.36 4.92
CA ASN A 103 -15.55 18.01 3.66
C ASN A 103 -14.16 18.67 3.74
N ALA A 104 -13.20 17.98 4.34
CA ALA A 104 -11.88 18.53 4.62
C ALA A 104 -10.78 17.50 4.49
N ILE A 105 -9.54 17.99 4.34
CA ILE A 105 -8.32 17.19 4.49
C ILE A 105 -7.51 17.82 5.62
N ALA A 106 -7.18 17.03 6.65
CA ALA A 106 -6.35 17.48 7.77
C ALA A 106 -4.90 17.05 7.56
N ALA A 107 -3.95 17.85 8.04
CA ALA A 107 -2.52 17.55 8.02
C ALA A 107 -1.98 17.53 9.44
N PHE A 108 -1.26 16.47 9.80
CA PHE A 108 -0.66 16.27 11.11
C PHE A 108 0.85 16.09 10.99
N ASP A 109 1.60 16.63 11.94
CA ASP A 109 3.00 16.28 12.10
C ASP A 109 3.13 14.87 12.70
N THR A 110 3.83 13.97 12.02
CA THR A 110 3.93 12.55 12.41
C THR A 110 4.72 12.35 13.70
N GLY A 111 5.56 13.28 14.09
CA GLY A 111 6.35 13.23 15.30
C GLY A 111 5.59 13.70 16.55
N SER A 112 5.03 14.91 16.48
CA SER A 112 4.28 15.51 17.59
C SER A 112 2.82 15.08 17.66
N LEU A 113 2.24 14.54 16.58
CA LEU A 113 0.82 14.21 16.43
C LEU A 113 -0.11 15.42 16.50
N LEU A 114 0.42 16.63 16.29
CA LEU A 114 -0.37 17.86 16.29
C LEU A 114 -0.87 18.17 14.88
N GLU A 115 -2.11 18.64 14.79
CA GLU A 115 -2.64 19.17 13.53
C GLU A 115 -1.89 20.44 13.14
N SER A 116 -1.32 20.45 11.94
CA SER A 116 -0.55 21.57 11.40
C SER A 116 -1.32 22.40 10.38
N ALA A 117 -2.32 21.80 9.71
CA ALA A 117 -3.19 22.47 8.77
C ALA A 117 -4.49 21.69 8.56
N ARG A 118 -5.53 22.41 8.14
CA ARG A 118 -6.80 21.84 7.67
C ARG A 118 -7.23 22.56 6.40
N TYR A 119 -7.61 21.79 5.39
CA TYR A 119 -8.03 22.30 4.09
C TYR A 119 -9.51 21.96 3.91
N ASP A 120 -10.35 22.98 3.88
CA ASP A 120 -11.77 22.85 3.51
C ASP A 120 -11.83 22.59 2.00
N THR A 121 -12.49 21.51 1.59
CA THR A 121 -12.63 21.14 0.17
C THR A 121 -13.91 21.67 -0.46
N GLY A 122 -14.81 22.24 0.33
CA GLY A 122 -16.12 22.73 -0.09
C GLY A 122 -17.25 21.80 0.34
N ALA A 123 -18.41 22.37 0.62
CA ALA A 123 -19.58 21.63 1.08
C ALA A 123 -20.04 20.63 -0.01
N GLY A 124 -20.22 19.37 0.38
CA GLY A 124 -20.67 18.30 -0.52
C GLY A 124 -19.58 17.67 -1.37
N GLU A 125 -18.29 17.96 -1.12
CA GLU A 125 -17.19 17.37 -1.89
C GLU A 125 -16.77 15.99 -1.37
N CYS A 126 -16.85 15.71 -0.08
CA CYS A 126 -16.55 14.40 0.54
C CYS A 126 -15.22 13.78 0.05
N PRO A 127 -14.05 14.42 0.29
CA PRO A 127 -12.76 13.87 -0.12
C PRO A 127 -12.51 12.52 0.57
N SER A 128 -12.21 11.46 -0.17
CA SER A 128 -12.11 10.10 0.37
C SER A 128 -10.87 9.32 -0.06
N SER A 129 -10.13 9.80 -1.07
CA SER A 129 -8.86 9.20 -1.52
C SER A 129 -7.84 10.30 -1.82
N LEU A 130 -6.56 10.05 -1.53
CA LEU A 130 -5.48 11.03 -1.59
C LEU A 130 -4.31 10.54 -2.44
N ALA A 131 -3.65 11.46 -3.15
CA ALA A 131 -2.36 11.20 -3.79
C ALA A 131 -1.48 12.45 -3.76
N LEU A 132 -0.15 12.31 -3.78
CA LEU A 132 0.77 13.44 -3.71
C LEU A 132 1.75 13.43 -4.87
N THR A 133 1.82 14.51 -5.64
CA THR A 133 2.83 14.70 -6.68
C THR A 133 3.53 16.06 -6.50
N GLY A 134 4.74 16.01 -6.00
CA GLY A 134 5.49 17.26 -5.73
C GLY A 134 4.75 18.13 -4.69
N ARG A 135 4.27 19.28 -5.12
CA ARG A 135 3.53 20.22 -4.25
C ARG A 135 2.01 20.06 -4.34
N TYR A 136 1.50 19.17 -5.19
CA TYR A 136 0.07 19.00 -5.39
C TYR A 136 -0.44 17.82 -4.58
N LEU A 137 -1.33 18.10 -3.63
CA LEU A 137 -2.12 17.10 -2.93
C LEU A 137 -3.43 16.93 -3.72
N TRP A 138 -3.57 15.80 -4.37
CA TRP A 138 -4.74 15.39 -5.12
C TRP A 138 -5.72 14.68 -4.20
N PHE A 139 -7.00 14.82 -4.47
CA PHE A 139 -8.04 14.08 -3.76
C PHE A 139 -9.15 13.66 -4.71
N GLY A 140 -9.56 12.38 -4.58
CA GLY A 140 -10.77 11.86 -5.16
C GLY A 140 -11.93 12.22 -4.23
N TYR A 141 -12.99 12.80 -4.80
CA TYR A 141 -14.13 13.30 -4.03
C TYR A 141 -15.47 12.94 -4.68
N GLY A 142 -16.55 13.02 -3.91
CA GLY A 142 -17.92 12.78 -4.31
C GLY A 142 -18.69 12.11 -3.17
N CYS A 143 -19.76 12.77 -2.69
CA CYS A 143 -20.61 12.24 -1.62
C CYS A 143 -21.60 11.20 -2.12
N ASP A 144 -22.10 11.40 -3.33
CA ASP A 144 -23.19 10.63 -3.92
C ASP A 144 -22.79 10.00 -5.25
N GLN A 145 -23.67 9.16 -5.79
CA GLN A 145 -23.52 8.59 -7.12
C GLN A 145 -23.54 9.68 -8.21
N TRP A 146 -22.67 9.54 -9.19
CA TRP A 146 -22.51 10.47 -10.32
C TRP A 146 -22.02 11.89 -9.95
N GLY A 147 -21.45 12.03 -8.75
CA GLY A 147 -20.84 13.29 -8.30
C GLY A 147 -19.34 13.20 -8.11
N GLY A 148 -18.72 12.08 -8.47
CA GLY A 148 -17.30 11.86 -8.28
C GLY A 148 -16.43 12.66 -9.25
N ASN A 149 -15.33 13.26 -8.75
CA ASN A 149 -14.33 13.94 -9.57
C ASN A 149 -12.98 14.00 -8.85
N ILE A 150 -12.01 14.66 -9.43
CA ILE A 150 -10.68 14.88 -8.87
C ILE A 150 -10.51 16.34 -8.49
N GLY A 151 -10.05 16.58 -7.27
CA GLY A 151 -9.64 17.88 -6.77
C GLY A 151 -8.14 17.95 -6.48
N ARG A 152 -7.66 19.15 -6.20
CA ARG A 152 -6.25 19.42 -5.95
C ARG A 152 -6.06 20.58 -4.98
N ILE A 153 -5.11 20.43 -4.07
CA ILE A 153 -4.58 21.51 -3.22
C ILE A 153 -3.15 21.80 -3.64
N ASP A 154 -2.86 23.03 -4.07
CA ASP A 154 -1.49 23.51 -4.33
C ASP A 154 -0.85 23.94 -3.01
N LEU A 155 -0.10 23.06 -2.39
CA LEU A 155 0.62 23.27 -1.13
C LEU A 155 1.81 24.25 -1.28
N GLY A 156 2.22 24.56 -2.51
CA GLY A 156 3.27 25.55 -2.80
C GLY A 156 2.79 26.99 -2.76
N ARG A 157 1.54 27.24 -2.40
CA ARG A 157 0.94 28.57 -2.24
C ARG A 157 0.69 28.88 -0.77
N GLN A 158 0.70 30.16 -0.43
CA GLN A 158 0.34 30.67 0.89
C GLN A 158 -0.71 31.81 0.72
N PRO A 159 -1.98 31.56 1.08
CA PRO A 159 -2.58 30.30 1.52
C PRO A 159 -2.57 29.24 0.42
N ALA A 160 -2.67 27.96 0.80
CA ALA A 160 -2.81 26.86 -0.14
C ALA A 160 -4.05 27.05 -1.02
N ARG A 161 -3.94 26.68 -2.31
CA ARG A 161 -5.01 26.92 -3.28
C ARG A 161 -5.74 25.63 -3.64
N LEU A 162 -7.02 25.59 -3.36
CA LEU A 162 -7.93 24.54 -3.77
C LEU A 162 -8.39 24.71 -5.24
N SER A 163 -8.61 23.61 -5.91
CA SER A 163 -9.32 23.51 -7.21
C SER A 163 -10.05 22.16 -7.27
N THR A 164 -11.30 22.18 -7.72
CA THR A 164 -12.16 21.00 -7.94
C THR A 164 -12.60 20.92 -9.39
N GLY A 165 -13.26 19.81 -9.81
CA GLY A 165 -13.74 19.61 -11.17
C GLY A 165 -12.60 19.58 -12.20
N LEU A 166 -11.52 18.86 -11.92
CA LEU A 166 -10.31 18.92 -12.74
C LEU A 166 -10.34 18.00 -13.95
N VAL A 167 -11.32 17.10 -14.03
CA VAL A 167 -11.49 16.15 -15.14
C VAL A 167 -12.91 16.23 -15.68
N SER A 168 -13.08 15.86 -16.94
CA SER A 168 -14.38 15.82 -17.61
C SER A 168 -15.14 14.52 -17.41
N GLU A 169 -14.47 13.52 -16.90
CA GLU A 169 -15.05 12.22 -16.60
C GLU A 169 -15.94 12.32 -15.36
N ASP A 170 -17.15 11.82 -15.46
CA ASP A 170 -18.08 11.69 -14.35
C ASP A 170 -17.85 10.33 -13.67
N PHE A 171 -17.21 10.34 -12.50
CA PHE A 171 -17.05 9.15 -11.70
C PHE A 171 -18.35 8.83 -10.96
N TYR A 172 -18.70 7.54 -10.93
CA TYR A 172 -19.90 7.08 -10.22
C TYR A 172 -19.77 7.26 -8.69
N TYR A 173 -18.56 7.03 -8.16
CA TYR A 173 -18.16 7.33 -6.78
C TYR A 173 -16.88 8.16 -6.79
N ALA A 174 -16.50 8.68 -5.61
CA ALA A 174 -15.18 9.27 -5.44
C ALA A 174 -14.10 8.32 -5.95
N PRO A 175 -13.25 8.73 -6.92
CA PRO A 175 -12.23 7.85 -7.48
C PRO A 175 -11.11 7.56 -6.48
N LEU A 176 -10.60 6.33 -6.50
CA LEU A 176 -9.32 5.98 -5.89
C LEU A 176 -8.20 6.71 -6.64
N LEU A 177 -7.18 7.16 -5.96
CA LEU A 177 -6.03 7.85 -6.56
C LEU A 177 -4.72 7.17 -6.18
N ALA A 178 -3.80 7.09 -7.15
CA ALA A 178 -2.42 6.67 -6.89
C ALA A 178 -1.42 7.53 -7.66
N ALA A 179 -0.27 7.80 -7.05
CA ALA A 179 0.81 8.60 -7.63
C ALA A 179 2.15 7.88 -7.50
N ALA A 180 3.01 8.08 -8.49
CA ALA A 180 4.36 7.53 -8.48
C ALA A 180 5.31 8.42 -7.65
N SER A 181 6.08 7.82 -6.76
CA SER A 181 6.96 8.58 -5.85
C SER A 181 8.13 9.27 -6.56
N GLN A 182 8.57 8.76 -7.71
CA GLN A 182 9.69 9.27 -8.51
C GLN A 182 9.24 9.99 -9.79
N ASN A 183 7.98 9.85 -10.20
CA ASN A 183 7.44 10.49 -11.40
C ASN A 183 6.26 11.39 -11.03
N ARG A 184 6.50 12.70 -11.00
CA ARG A 184 5.50 13.71 -10.64
C ARG A 184 4.58 14.11 -11.80
N ALA A 185 4.77 13.51 -12.98
CA ALA A 185 4.04 13.87 -14.19
C ALA A 185 2.83 12.97 -14.47
N VAL A 186 2.55 12.01 -13.60
CA VAL A 186 1.46 11.03 -13.78
C VAL A 186 0.60 10.89 -12.54
N LEU A 187 -0.69 10.68 -12.75
CA LEU A 187 -1.69 10.35 -11.74
C LEU A 187 -2.57 9.22 -12.27
N LEU A 188 -2.84 8.24 -11.43
CA LEU A 188 -3.80 7.18 -11.72
C LEU A 188 -5.08 7.44 -10.94
N ALA A 189 -6.23 7.25 -11.58
CA ALA A 189 -7.53 7.21 -10.93
C ALA A 189 -8.24 5.91 -11.25
N GLY A 190 -8.92 5.34 -10.26
CA GLY A 190 -9.71 4.10 -10.41
C GLY A 190 -11.13 4.30 -9.92
N GLN A 191 -12.11 3.77 -10.63
CA GLN A 191 -13.49 3.81 -10.22
C GLN A 191 -13.83 2.59 -9.38
N PRO A 192 -14.08 2.75 -8.05
CA PRO A 192 -14.33 1.62 -7.17
C PRO A 192 -15.71 1.00 -7.39
N GLY A 193 -15.84 -0.29 -7.06
CA GLY A 193 -17.13 -0.96 -6.86
C GLY A 193 -17.96 -1.26 -8.12
N LEU A 194 -17.51 -0.91 -9.32
CA LEU A 194 -18.26 -1.14 -10.56
C LEU A 194 -17.84 -2.43 -11.29
N SER A 195 -18.73 -2.87 -12.18
CA SER A 195 -18.53 -4.01 -13.07
C SER A 195 -19.00 -3.64 -14.49
N PRO A 196 -18.08 -3.56 -15.47
CA PRO A 196 -16.63 -3.71 -15.34
C PRO A 196 -15.99 -2.54 -14.58
N ALA A 197 -14.81 -2.78 -14.03
CA ALA A 197 -14.01 -1.76 -13.38
C ALA A 197 -13.34 -0.82 -14.41
N SER A 198 -13.10 0.43 -14.02
CA SER A 198 -12.45 1.42 -14.88
C SER A 198 -11.27 2.07 -14.16
N VAL A 199 -10.16 2.24 -14.88
CA VAL A 199 -9.00 3.02 -14.46
C VAL A 199 -8.63 4.03 -15.52
N TYR A 200 -8.12 5.19 -15.09
CA TYR A 200 -7.79 6.34 -15.91
C TYR A 200 -6.38 6.82 -15.58
N ALA A 201 -5.53 6.87 -16.58
CA ALA A 201 -4.18 7.36 -16.47
C ALA A 201 -4.10 8.81 -16.97
N TYR A 202 -3.70 9.72 -16.11
CA TYR A 202 -3.58 11.13 -16.41
C TYR A 202 -2.13 11.59 -16.47
N GLY A 203 -1.82 12.47 -17.41
CA GLY A 203 -0.62 13.29 -17.42
C GLY A 203 -0.86 14.57 -16.63
N ILE A 204 0.12 14.97 -15.83
CA ILE A 204 0.10 16.22 -15.06
C ILE A 204 0.93 17.26 -15.80
N GLY A 205 0.28 18.23 -16.39
CA GLY A 205 0.91 19.33 -17.11
C GLY A 205 1.29 20.51 -16.23
N ALA A 206 1.64 21.62 -16.88
CA ALA A 206 1.95 22.87 -16.20
C ALA A 206 0.79 23.33 -15.31
N ALA A 207 1.12 23.90 -14.15
CA ALA A 207 0.15 24.35 -13.14
C ALA A 207 -0.80 23.24 -12.64
N GLY A 208 -0.46 21.96 -12.82
CA GLY A 208 -1.24 20.83 -12.34
C GLY A 208 -2.52 20.57 -13.17
N ALA A 209 -2.58 20.95 -14.43
CA ALA A 209 -3.65 20.54 -15.31
C ALA A 209 -3.58 19.04 -15.59
N LEU A 210 -4.72 18.36 -15.53
CA LEU A 210 -4.82 16.93 -15.86
C LEU A 210 -5.23 16.76 -17.33
N THR A 211 -4.57 15.82 -18.01
CA THR A 211 -4.94 15.39 -19.35
C THR A 211 -5.04 13.88 -19.34
N MET A 212 -6.20 13.33 -19.69
CA MET A 212 -6.37 11.88 -19.81
C MET A 212 -5.47 11.36 -20.92
N LEU A 213 -4.59 10.44 -20.58
CA LEU A 213 -3.68 9.78 -21.51
C LEU A 213 -4.27 8.47 -22.00
N ARG A 214 -4.89 7.71 -21.07
CA ARG A 214 -5.41 6.36 -21.33
C ARG A 214 -6.50 5.99 -20.35
N THR A 215 -7.31 5.03 -20.77
CA THR A 215 -8.22 4.27 -19.92
C THR A 215 -8.14 2.79 -20.32
N ASN A 216 -8.58 1.89 -19.46
CA ASN A 216 -8.64 0.46 -19.77
C ASN A 216 -9.70 0.17 -20.84
N GLN A 217 -9.49 -0.93 -21.52
CA GLN A 217 -10.46 -1.52 -22.45
C GLN A 217 -11.45 -2.39 -21.67
N PHE A 218 -12.72 -1.98 -21.59
CA PHE A 218 -13.81 -2.72 -20.93
C PHE A 218 -13.38 -3.50 -19.67
N SER A 219 -13.44 -4.85 -19.72
CA SER A 219 -13.18 -5.72 -18.58
C SER A 219 -11.70 -6.03 -18.32
N ALA A 220 -10.75 -5.36 -18.95
CA ALA A 220 -9.32 -5.68 -18.79
C ALA A 220 -8.86 -5.69 -17.33
N VAL A 221 -9.31 -4.72 -16.52
CA VAL A 221 -8.97 -4.64 -15.09
C VAL A 221 -9.95 -5.40 -14.18
N GLY A 222 -10.90 -6.15 -14.76
CA GLY A 222 -11.84 -6.97 -14.01
C GLY A 222 -13.08 -6.22 -13.49
N SER A 223 -13.54 -6.58 -12.31
CA SER A 223 -14.77 -6.06 -11.71
C SER A 223 -14.60 -5.79 -10.23
N ASN A 224 -15.33 -4.79 -9.70
CA ASN A 224 -15.33 -4.45 -8.29
C ASN A 224 -13.93 -4.03 -7.81
N LEU A 225 -13.36 -3.01 -8.45
CA LEU A 225 -12.06 -2.45 -8.09
C LEU A 225 -12.07 -1.99 -6.63
N ARG A 226 -11.05 -2.38 -5.87
CA ARG A 226 -10.92 -2.09 -4.45
C ARG A 226 -9.70 -1.26 -4.12
N ASP A 227 -8.62 -1.45 -4.92
CA ASP A 227 -7.38 -0.73 -4.68
C ASP A 227 -6.56 -0.62 -5.96
N ILE A 228 -5.71 0.41 -6.04
CA ILE A 228 -4.81 0.68 -7.14
C ILE A 228 -3.46 1.19 -6.62
N ALA A 229 -2.39 0.84 -7.32
CA ALA A 229 -1.06 1.36 -7.01
C ALA A 229 -0.30 1.71 -8.29
N LEU A 230 0.70 2.60 -8.19
CA LEU A 230 1.70 2.86 -9.22
C LEU A 230 3.07 2.45 -8.72
N ASP A 231 3.88 1.85 -9.59
CA ASP A 231 5.29 1.66 -9.28
C ASP A 231 6.00 3.03 -9.09
N PRO A 232 7.13 3.07 -8.38
CA PRO A 232 7.81 4.34 -8.09
C PRO A 232 8.12 5.19 -9.32
N THR A 233 8.34 4.57 -10.47
CA THR A 233 8.68 5.25 -11.73
C THR A 233 7.45 5.73 -12.52
N GLY A 234 6.25 5.24 -12.17
CA GLY A 234 4.99 5.53 -12.86
C GLY A 234 4.89 4.85 -14.23
N THR A 235 5.56 3.72 -14.40
CA THR A 235 5.55 2.93 -15.65
C THR A 235 4.63 1.72 -15.59
N THR A 236 4.31 1.25 -14.40
CA THR A 236 3.45 0.09 -14.16
C THR A 236 2.38 0.43 -13.14
N LEU A 237 1.14 0.20 -13.47
CA LEU A 237 0.01 0.28 -12.55
C LEU A 237 -0.42 -1.11 -12.10
N TYR A 238 -0.94 -1.21 -10.89
CA TYR A 238 -1.45 -2.42 -10.28
C TYR A 238 -2.90 -2.24 -9.87
N THR A 239 -3.69 -3.31 -10.00
CA THR A 239 -5.10 -3.30 -9.63
C THR A 239 -5.44 -4.50 -8.76
N ALA A 240 -6.11 -4.25 -7.63
CA ALA A 240 -6.78 -5.25 -6.84
C ALA A 240 -8.28 -5.09 -7.06
N ALA A 241 -8.86 -5.98 -7.86
CA ALA A 241 -10.29 -6.01 -8.15
C ALA A 241 -10.90 -7.30 -7.60
N GLY A 242 -12.15 -7.29 -7.17
CA GLY A 242 -12.80 -8.48 -6.61
C GLY A 242 -12.86 -9.67 -7.57
N SER A 243 -12.64 -9.44 -8.85
CA SER A 243 -12.47 -10.43 -9.91
C SER A 243 -11.60 -9.83 -11.01
N PRO A 244 -10.64 -10.58 -11.59
CA PRO A 244 -10.28 -11.98 -11.36
C PRO A 244 -9.57 -12.22 -10.01
N PRO A 245 -9.35 -13.48 -9.57
CA PRO A 245 -8.79 -13.83 -8.26
C PRO A 245 -7.26 -13.65 -8.22
N LEU A 246 -6.77 -12.49 -8.61
CA LEU A 246 -5.36 -12.12 -8.69
C LEU A 246 -5.20 -10.59 -8.77
N VAL A 247 -4.10 -10.08 -8.28
CA VAL A 247 -3.67 -8.71 -8.58
C VAL A 247 -3.07 -8.69 -9.97
N GLN A 248 -3.41 -7.68 -10.76
CA GLN A 248 -2.91 -7.49 -12.13
C GLN A 248 -1.98 -6.28 -12.20
N ALA A 249 -0.90 -6.42 -12.97
CA ALA A 249 -0.01 -5.32 -13.33
C ALA A 249 -0.14 -4.99 -14.81
N PHE A 250 -0.26 -3.72 -15.15
CA PHE A 250 -0.37 -3.23 -16.53
C PHE A 250 0.70 -2.20 -16.82
N PRO A 251 1.26 -2.17 -18.05
CA PRO A 251 2.04 -1.02 -18.46
C PRO A 251 1.18 0.25 -18.39
N PHE A 252 1.68 1.32 -17.79
CA PHE A 252 0.98 2.61 -17.76
C PHE A 252 0.67 3.13 -19.19
N ALA A 253 1.49 2.73 -20.16
CA ALA A 253 1.32 3.08 -21.56
C ALA A 253 0.21 2.27 -22.27
N ASP A 254 -0.20 1.12 -21.73
CA ASP A 254 -1.22 0.24 -22.33
C ASP A 254 -1.98 -0.53 -21.25
N ILE A 255 -3.24 -0.15 -20.98
CA ILE A 255 -4.10 -0.77 -19.97
C ILE A 255 -5.09 -1.75 -20.63
N ALA A 256 -4.64 -2.49 -21.63
CA ALA A 256 -5.47 -3.49 -22.33
C ALA A 256 -5.13 -4.91 -21.90
N THR A 257 -3.84 -5.19 -21.68
CA THR A 257 -3.36 -6.53 -21.35
C THR A 257 -2.41 -6.49 -20.15
N PRO A 258 -2.65 -7.30 -19.11
CA PRO A 258 -1.72 -7.38 -17.98
C PRO A 258 -0.34 -7.84 -18.45
N SER A 259 0.70 -7.17 -17.98
CA SER A 259 2.09 -7.58 -18.17
C SER A 259 2.55 -8.62 -17.15
N ALA A 260 1.90 -8.63 -15.96
CA ALA A 260 2.12 -9.62 -14.92
C ALA A 260 0.85 -9.81 -14.09
N THR A 261 0.79 -10.95 -13.40
CA THR A 261 -0.31 -11.29 -12.49
C THR A 261 0.23 -11.95 -11.22
N TYR A 262 -0.44 -11.71 -10.09
CA TYR A 262 -0.05 -12.19 -8.76
C TYR A 262 -1.24 -12.91 -8.14
N ALA A 263 -1.13 -14.22 -7.98
CA ALA A 263 -2.23 -15.07 -7.50
C ALA A 263 -2.50 -14.86 -6.01
N THR A 264 -3.67 -14.35 -5.67
CA THR A 264 -4.10 -14.08 -4.29
C THR A 264 -5.28 -14.93 -3.84
N GLY A 265 -5.92 -15.68 -4.74
CA GLY A 265 -7.23 -16.27 -4.46
C GLY A 265 -8.37 -15.27 -4.64
N PRO A 266 -9.60 -15.60 -4.20
CA PRO A 266 -10.78 -14.81 -4.48
C PRO A 266 -10.75 -13.43 -3.81
N TYR A 267 -11.39 -12.48 -4.45
CA TYR A 267 -11.64 -11.13 -3.96
C TYR A 267 -10.38 -10.33 -3.53
N PRO A 268 -9.42 -10.09 -4.45
CA PRO A 268 -8.35 -9.12 -4.19
C PRO A 268 -8.90 -7.76 -3.74
N ARG A 269 -8.32 -7.19 -2.68
CA ARG A 269 -8.82 -5.96 -2.02
C ARG A 269 -7.77 -4.90 -1.78
N ALA A 270 -6.48 -5.29 -1.76
CA ALA A 270 -5.41 -4.37 -1.47
C ALA A 270 -4.16 -4.72 -2.28
N VAL A 271 -3.42 -3.71 -2.72
CA VAL A 271 -2.12 -3.85 -3.37
C VAL A 271 -1.21 -2.69 -2.97
N GLU A 272 -0.07 -3.02 -2.39
CA GLU A 272 0.90 -2.02 -1.95
C GLU A 272 2.31 -2.40 -2.39
N LEU A 273 3.05 -1.44 -2.92
CA LEU A 273 4.42 -1.67 -3.37
C LEU A 273 5.43 -1.28 -2.30
N SER A 274 6.50 -2.06 -2.19
CA SER A 274 7.66 -1.64 -1.42
C SER A 274 8.24 -0.33 -2.00
N ARG A 275 8.97 0.41 -1.18
CA ARG A 275 9.48 1.74 -1.55
C ARG A 275 10.27 1.76 -2.86
N LEU A 276 10.99 0.69 -3.15
CA LEU A 276 11.77 0.54 -4.39
C LEU A 276 10.98 -0.11 -5.52
N GLY A 277 9.74 -0.56 -5.28
CA GLY A 277 8.92 -1.29 -6.24
C GLY A 277 9.42 -2.70 -6.56
N THR A 278 10.34 -3.23 -5.76
CA THR A 278 10.92 -4.57 -5.96
C THR A 278 10.08 -5.68 -5.37
N ARG A 279 9.12 -5.35 -4.51
CA ARG A 279 8.19 -6.28 -3.86
C ARG A 279 6.77 -5.73 -3.85
N ILE A 280 5.81 -6.64 -3.92
CA ILE A 280 4.39 -6.35 -3.92
C ILE A 280 3.76 -7.07 -2.72
N ALA A 281 3.03 -6.33 -1.87
CA ALA A 281 2.09 -6.90 -0.93
C ALA A 281 0.71 -6.88 -1.58
N ALA A 282 0.06 -8.02 -1.65
CA ALA A 282 -1.27 -8.18 -2.23
C ALA A 282 -2.20 -8.78 -1.17
N GLY A 283 -3.39 -8.23 -1.04
CA GLY A 283 -4.37 -8.64 -0.07
C GLY A 283 -5.65 -9.15 -0.71
N ALA A 284 -6.27 -10.17 -0.12
CA ALA A 284 -7.53 -10.75 -0.54
C ALA A 284 -8.49 -10.88 0.65
N ASP A 285 -9.76 -11.01 0.36
CA ASP A 285 -10.80 -11.32 1.35
C ASP A 285 -11.16 -12.79 1.24
N ALA A 286 -10.45 -13.63 1.99
CA ALA A 286 -10.57 -15.08 1.90
C ALA A 286 -10.93 -15.67 3.26
N ALA A 287 -12.16 -16.17 3.40
CA ALA A 287 -12.66 -16.67 4.68
C ALA A 287 -11.91 -17.89 5.26
N TYR A 288 -11.19 -18.65 4.43
CA TYR A 288 -10.50 -19.90 4.83
C TYR A 288 -9.24 -20.15 4.00
N ALA A 289 -8.55 -19.08 3.63
CA ALA A 289 -7.33 -19.14 2.84
C ALA A 289 -6.46 -17.94 3.22
N PRO A 290 -5.19 -17.88 2.83
CA PRO A 290 -4.34 -16.72 3.11
C PRO A 290 -4.95 -15.41 2.59
N ASP A 291 -4.85 -14.36 3.40
CA ASP A 291 -5.37 -13.02 3.12
C ASP A 291 -4.31 -12.09 2.59
N VAL A 292 -3.05 -12.27 2.97
CA VAL A 292 -1.92 -11.42 2.55
C VAL A 292 -0.83 -12.26 1.93
N PHE A 293 -0.37 -11.80 0.77
CA PHE A 293 0.72 -12.40 0.00
C PHE A 293 1.80 -11.36 -0.23
N VAL A 294 3.06 -11.79 -0.19
CA VAL A 294 4.20 -10.98 -0.57
C VAL A 294 4.90 -11.62 -1.76
N PHE A 295 5.05 -10.86 -2.82
CA PHE A 295 5.72 -11.30 -4.05
C PHE A 295 6.95 -10.45 -4.32
N ALA A 296 7.96 -11.04 -4.96
CA ALA A 296 8.95 -10.29 -5.71
C ALA A 296 8.33 -9.73 -7.00
N ALA A 297 8.95 -8.73 -7.61
CA ALA A 297 8.43 -8.11 -8.85
C ALA A 297 8.33 -9.09 -10.03
N ASP A 298 9.09 -10.17 -10.03
CA ASP A 298 9.03 -11.25 -11.03
C ASP A 298 7.87 -12.23 -10.83
N GLY A 299 7.04 -12.04 -9.78
CA GLY A 299 5.91 -12.89 -9.44
C GLY A 299 6.24 -14.04 -8.48
N THR A 300 7.48 -14.20 -8.06
CA THR A 300 7.87 -15.23 -7.08
C THR A 300 7.26 -14.90 -5.71
N GLU A 301 6.44 -15.80 -5.18
CA GLU A 301 5.88 -15.66 -3.84
C GLU A 301 6.96 -15.83 -2.78
N GLN A 302 7.06 -14.89 -1.85
CA GLN A 302 8.05 -14.85 -0.77
C GLN A 302 7.43 -15.19 0.60
N ALA A 303 6.16 -14.81 0.81
CA ALA A 303 5.44 -15.10 2.04
C ALA A 303 3.92 -15.03 1.81
N ARG A 304 3.17 -15.72 2.69
CA ARG A 304 1.71 -15.62 2.79
C ARG A 304 1.26 -15.71 4.24
N TYR A 305 0.13 -15.08 4.55
CA TYR A 305 -0.42 -15.01 5.90
C TYR A 305 -1.94 -15.16 5.86
N GLU A 306 -2.48 -15.91 6.81
CA GLU A 306 -3.90 -16.03 7.10
C GLU A 306 -4.19 -15.19 8.35
N LEU A 307 -5.15 -14.28 8.28
CA LEU A 307 -5.42 -13.28 9.33
C LEU A 307 -6.69 -13.58 10.12
N GLY A 308 -7.62 -14.30 9.55
CA GLY A 308 -8.83 -14.78 10.19
C GLY A 308 -9.99 -13.80 10.30
N ASP A 309 -9.80 -12.54 9.88
CA ASP A 309 -10.81 -11.49 9.79
C ASP A 309 -10.74 -10.80 8.43
N GLU A 310 -11.77 -10.02 8.08
CA GLU A 310 -11.86 -9.35 6.79
C GLU A 310 -10.77 -8.28 6.64
N LEU A 311 -9.87 -8.44 5.65
CA LEU A 311 -8.89 -7.43 5.30
C LEU A 311 -9.59 -6.19 4.74
N SER A 312 -9.23 -5.00 5.19
CA SER A 312 -9.74 -3.75 4.62
C SER A 312 -9.28 -3.55 3.18
N ALA A 313 -10.13 -2.94 2.34
CA ALA A 313 -9.71 -2.44 1.04
C ALA A 313 -8.61 -1.39 1.24
N GLY A 314 -7.48 -1.49 0.51
CA GLY A 314 -6.32 -0.62 0.76
C GLY A 314 -5.58 -0.86 2.08
N GLY A 315 -5.98 -1.86 2.88
CA GLY A 315 -5.52 -2.08 4.25
C GLY A 315 -4.12 -2.70 4.38
N LEU A 316 -3.16 -2.33 3.54
CA LEU A 316 -1.78 -2.81 3.56
C LEU A 316 -0.78 -1.64 3.57
N ALA A 317 0.29 -1.77 4.33
CA ALA A 317 1.41 -0.82 4.28
C ALA A 317 2.75 -1.52 4.47
N TRP A 318 3.77 -1.10 3.73
CA TRP A 318 5.14 -1.53 3.97
C TRP A 318 5.80 -0.74 5.10
N ALA A 319 6.55 -1.44 5.97
CA ALA A 319 7.49 -0.75 6.85
C ALA A 319 8.57 -0.03 6.01
N PRO A 320 9.09 1.13 6.45
CA PRO A 320 10.09 1.89 5.70
C PRO A 320 11.37 1.12 5.36
N ASN A 321 11.72 0.12 6.18
CA ASN A 321 12.87 -0.75 5.98
C ASN A 321 12.54 -2.05 5.21
N GLU A 322 11.31 -2.19 4.75
CA GLU A 322 10.81 -3.32 3.95
C GLU A 322 10.95 -4.70 4.63
N THR A 323 11.13 -4.76 5.96
CA THR A 323 11.27 -6.02 6.71
C THR A 323 9.93 -6.59 7.17
N ARG A 324 8.84 -5.85 6.97
CA ARG A 324 7.49 -6.25 7.37
C ARG A 324 6.42 -5.53 6.56
N VAL A 325 5.26 -6.15 6.50
CA VAL A 325 4.01 -5.55 6.01
C VAL A 325 3.07 -5.39 7.20
N TYR A 326 2.38 -4.27 7.26
CA TYR A 326 1.25 -4.04 8.15
C TYR A 326 -0.02 -4.35 7.39
N ALA A 327 -0.94 -5.08 8.03
CA ALA A 327 -2.26 -5.35 7.49
C ALA A 327 -3.32 -5.01 8.55
N VAL A 328 -4.45 -4.47 8.13
CA VAL A 328 -5.55 -4.13 9.04
C VAL A 328 -6.81 -4.88 8.66
N THR A 329 -7.40 -5.54 9.65
CA THR A 329 -8.62 -6.31 9.50
C THR A 329 -9.71 -5.78 10.42
N SER A 330 -10.96 -6.00 10.05
CA SER A 330 -12.12 -5.74 10.90
C SER A 330 -13.10 -6.90 10.83
N ASP A 331 -13.80 -7.13 11.94
CA ASP A 331 -14.94 -8.01 11.95
C ASP A 331 -16.11 -7.35 11.21
N TRP A 332 -16.60 -7.99 10.16
CA TRP A 332 -17.71 -7.48 9.35
C TRP A 332 -19.00 -7.22 10.16
N THR A 333 -19.15 -7.87 11.33
CA THR A 333 -20.29 -7.63 12.24
C THR A 333 -20.06 -6.43 13.16
N GLY A 334 -18.83 -5.93 13.27
CA GLY A 334 -18.44 -4.90 14.24
C GLY A 334 -18.48 -5.36 15.70
N ALA A 335 -18.64 -6.66 15.96
CA ALA A 335 -18.72 -7.20 17.32
C ALA A 335 -17.35 -7.27 18.02
N ARG A 336 -16.28 -7.33 17.25
CA ARG A 336 -14.90 -7.37 17.73
C ARG A 336 -14.13 -6.11 17.32
N PRO A 337 -13.13 -5.69 18.12
CA PRO A 337 -12.24 -4.61 17.72
C PRO A 337 -11.51 -4.95 16.41
N ALA A 338 -11.24 -3.93 15.61
CA ALA A 338 -10.34 -4.04 14.48
C ALA A 338 -8.93 -4.45 14.94
N THR A 339 -8.17 -5.07 14.06
CA THR A 339 -6.85 -5.64 14.40
C THR A 339 -5.78 -5.14 13.45
N LEU A 340 -4.64 -4.71 14.01
CA LEU A 340 -3.41 -4.47 13.27
C LEU A 340 -2.54 -5.72 13.33
N HIS A 341 -2.17 -6.25 12.18
CA HIS A 341 -1.24 -7.35 12.03
C HIS A 341 0.14 -6.80 11.59
N VAL A 342 1.19 -7.27 12.25
CA VAL A 342 2.58 -7.00 11.89
C VAL A 342 3.18 -8.27 11.31
N LEU A 343 3.37 -8.29 10.00
CA LEU A 343 3.72 -9.47 9.20
C LEU A 343 5.21 -9.37 8.78
N PRO A 344 6.10 -10.18 9.36
CA PRO A 344 7.51 -10.18 8.99
C PRO A 344 7.72 -10.65 7.56
N VAL A 345 8.53 -9.97 6.79
CA VAL A 345 8.86 -10.36 5.41
C VAL A 345 10.29 -10.90 5.38
N PRO A 346 10.53 -12.07 4.74
CA PRO A 346 11.87 -12.60 4.58
C PRO A 346 12.80 -11.59 3.91
N ALA A 347 14.09 -11.64 4.24
CA ALA A 347 15.10 -10.88 3.51
C ALA A 347 15.11 -11.34 2.04
N ALA A 348 15.27 -10.37 1.12
CA ALA A 348 15.37 -10.63 -0.31
C ALA A 348 16.66 -11.36 -0.69
#